data_ae0895a5c81489ce983e75a195f90e2b
#
_entry.id   ae0895a5c81489ce983e75a195f90e2b
#
_cell.length_a   1.000
_cell.length_b   1.000
_cell.length_c   1.000
_cell.angle_alpha   90.00
_cell.angle_beta   90.00
_cell.angle_gamma   90.00
#
_symmetry.space_group_name_H-M   'P 1'
#
loop_
_entity.id
_entity.type
_entity.pdbx_description
1 polymer ?
#
loop_
_entity_poly.entity_id
_entity_poly.type
_entity_poly.pdbx_seq_one_letter_code
_entity_poly.pdbx_strand_id
1 'polypeptide(L)'
;MASFLRSLIQPPLSQWWLSEQRMLAQRAGHEKRRIARGESHQVHYFHQSDEPYCALLSQILPDLLQRYAVNLVPHLVGPAPDHAAPDRARLVAHSRKDAQLLAQHHDLSFQDCGAQPTEGAVRMVNVVLCQAIEQGDFVARVASAMAPLWSGAMPHLGDVDDAGKALVAQACAQGEALRSRWGHYLGGTFFYAGEWYWGIDRLYHLEQRLQDLGAWRAGSPAGVMFPPPEDFHAAQPSSVRSFDFFLSLRSPYTAIVAQRAMDLAQHTGAQLNLRYLLPMAMRGLAVPRDKRMYIARDTAREARARGVPFGRLLDPLGVATERGLAVLAQAMQTGMGEAFLISFLRGVWSEGVNASSDAGLRRLALRAGLSWAQVQDALNDEGWRASAEANRQALLGHGLWGVPAFRVGAQVFWGQDRLWAVQQALLDERNAR
;
A
#
# COMPACT_ATOMS: atom_id res chain seq x y z
N MET A 1 -1.54 1.73 -34.82
CA MET A 1 -1.06 3.12 -34.68
C MET A 1 -1.14 3.61 -33.24
N ALA A 2 -2.28 3.52 -32.54
CA ALA A 2 -2.44 3.97 -31.14
C ALA A 2 -1.49 3.28 -30.13
N SER A 3 -1.26 1.97 -30.24
CA SER A 3 -0.33 1.22 -29.38
C SER A 3 1.13 1.65 -29.56
N PHE A 4 1.54 1.90 -30.78
CA PHE A 4 2.89 2.38 -31.11
C PHE A 4 3.14 3.80 -30.56
N LEU A 5 2.21 4.73 -30.78
CA LEU A 5 2.31 6.09 -30.23
C LEU A 5 2.35 6.06 -28.69
N ARG A 6 1.56 5.20 -28.06
CA ARG A 6 1.58 5.02 -26.61
C ARG A 6 2.96 4.56 -26.11
N SER A 7 3.60 3.62 -26.80
CA SER A 7 4.93 3.11 -26.42
C SER A 7 6.05 4.15 -26.55
N LEU A 8 5.87 5.17 -27.38
CA LEU A 8 6.82 6.27 -27.51
C LEU A 8 6.60 7.39 -26.47
N ILE A 9 5.35 7.69 -26.15
CA ILE A 9 4.99 8.86 -25.33
C ILE A 9 4.92 8.51 -23.84
N GLN A 10 4.34 7.38 -23.47
CA GLN A 10 4.11 7.03 -22.08
C GLN A 10 5.40 6.92 -21.24
N PRO A 11 6.48 6.24 -21.68
CA PRO A 11 7.68 6.10 -20.86
C PRO A 11 8.37 7.42 -20.51
N PRO A 12 8.67 8.35 -21.46
CA PRO A 12 9.29 9.61 -21.09
C PRO A 12 8.36 10.50 -20.26
N LEU A 13 7.05 10.49 -20.56
CA LEU A 13 6.07 11.26 -19.78
C LEU A 13 5.97 10.76 -18.34
N SER A 14 5.89 9.45 -18.13
CA SER A 14 5.85 8.86 -16.80
C SER A 14 7.14 9.08 -16.02
N GLN A 15 8.29 8.96 -16.70
CA GLN A 15 9.59 9.22 -16.09
C GLN A 15 9.69 10.68 -15.58
N TRP A 16 9.28 11.64 -16.39
CA TRP A 16 9.24 13.04 -15.97
C TRP A 16 8.23 13.25 -14.83
N TRP A 17 7.01 12.69 -14.96
CA TRP A 17 5.95 12.89 -13.97
C TRP A 17 6.26 12.27 -12.61
N LEU A 18 6.97 11.13 -12.56
CA LEU A 18 7.36 10.42 -11.35
C LEU A 18 8.78 10.77 -10.88
N SER A 19 9.50 11.66 -11.57
CA SER A 19 10.88 12.01 -11.23
C SER A 19 10.98 12.67 -9.87
N GLU A 20 12.08 12.40 -9.19
CA GLU A 20 12.43 13.05 -7.93
C GLU A 20 12.59 14.56 -8.10
N GLN A 21 13.26 14.99 -9.19
CA GLN A 21 13.44 16.40 -9.51
C GLN A 21 12.10 17.15 -9.57
N ARG A 22 11.08 16.57 -10.21
CA ARG A 22 9.75 17.17 -10.26
C ARG A 22 9.10 17.21 -8.89
N MET A 23 9.20 16.13 -8.11
CA MET A 23 8.68 16.07 -6.74
C MET A 23 9.31 17.17 -5.87
N LEU A 24 10.64 17.29 -5.89
CA LEU A 24 11.36 18.30 -5.13
C LEU A 24 11.00 19.73 -5.58
N ALA A 25 10.86 19.96 -6.89
CA ALA A 25 10.42 21.26 -7.42
C ALA A 25 8.99 21.62 -6.94
N GLN A 26 8.08 20.66 -6.90
CA GLN A 26 6.74 20.86 -6.36
C GLN A 26 6.77 21.18 -4.86
N ARG A 27 7.57 20.42 -4.08
CA ARG A 27 7.77 20.66 -2.64
C ARG A 27 8.33 22.08 -2.39
N ALA A 28 9.37 22.48 -3.12
CA ALA A 28 9.94 23.83 -3.02
C ALA A 28 8.91 24.91 -3.38
N GLY A 29 8.07 24.68 -4.40
CA GLY A 29 7.00 25.61 -4.75
C GLY A 29 5.91 25.75 -3.66
N HIS A 30 5.57 24.68 -2.97
CA HIS A 30 4.67 24.71 -1.82
C HIS A 30 5.29 25.47 -0.65
N GLU A 31 6.53 25.19 -0.33
CA GLU A 31 7.23 25.83 0.77
C GLU A 31 7.43 27.33 0.54
N LYS A 32 7.80 27.74 -0.67
CA LYS A 32 7.86 29.16 -1.04
C LYS A 32 6.55 29.89 -0.81
N ARG A 33 5.41 29.26 -1.17
CA ARG A 33 4.09 29.85 -0.95
C ARG A 33 3.73 29.95 0.53
N ARG A 34 4.04 28.88 1.31
CA ARG A 34 3.84 28.86 2.76
C ARG A 34 4.57 30.01 3.45
N ILE A 35 5.86 30.14 3.17
CA ILE A 35 6.72 31.20 3.74
C ILE A 35 6.17 32.59 3.34
N ALA A 36 5.85 32.79 2.07
CA ALA A 36 5.35 34.08 1.57
C ALA A 36 4.03 34.52 2.24
N ARG A 37 3.23 33.56 2.75
CA ARG A 37 1.98 33.79 3.46
C ARG A 37 2.13 33.84 4.99
N GLY A 38 3.30 33.58 5.51
CA GLY A 38 3.54 33.47 6.96
C GLY A 38 2.75 32.29 7.61
N GLU A 39 2.42 31.27 6.83
CA GLU A 39 1.61 30.14 7.30
C GLU A 39 2.46 29.12 8.06
N SER A 40 1.89 28.51 9.11
CA SER A 40 2.48 27.33 9.76
C SER A 40 2.43 26.10 8.84
N HIS A 41 3.19 25.04 9.17
CA HIS A 41 3.06 23.75 8.51
C HIS A 41 1.72 23.13 8.88
N GLN A 42 0.78 23.03 7.93
CA GLN A 42 -0.55 22.43 8.13
C GLN A 42 -0.53 21.00 7.61
N VAL A 43 -0.69 20.03 8.50
CA VAL A 43 -0.86 18.61 8.18
C VAL A 43 -2.32 18.24 8.37
N HIS A 44 -3.01 17.90 7.28
CA HIS A 44 -4.40 17.46 7.33
C HIS A 44 -4.44 15.96 7.60
N TYR A 45 -5.24 15.53 8.58
CA TYR A 45 -5.44 14.14 8.94
C TYR A 45 -6.88 13.71 8.69
N PHE A 46 -7.07 12.70 7.87
CA PHE A 46 -8.39 12.18 7.50
C PHE A 46 -8.69 10.92 8.32
N HIS A 47 -9.51 11.10 9.35
CA HIS A 47 -9.86 10.07 10.32
C HIS A 47 -11.15 9.36 9.94
N GLN A 48 -11.11 8.03 9.93
CA GLN A 48 -12.25 7.14 9.74
C GLN A 48 -12.36 6.22 10.95
N SER A 49 -13.37 6.38 11.79
CA SER A 49 -13.43 5.68 13.09
C SER A 49 -13.61 4.17 12.97
N ASP A 50 -14.24 3.68 11.89
CA ASP A 50 -14.39 2.26 11.56
C ASP A 50 -13.21 1.69 10.74
N GLU A 51 -12.09 2.40 10.65
CA GLU A 51 -10.85 1.93 10.04
C GLU A 51 -9.80 1.63 11.13
N PRO A 52 -9.35 0.37 11.29
CA PRO A 52 -8.49 -0.02 12.41
C PRO A 52 -7.12 0.67 12.40
N TYR A 53 -6.59 1.03 11.23
CA TYR A 53 -5.36 1.82 11.15
C TYR A 53 -5.51 3.21 11.77
N CYS A 54 -6.73 3.77 11.81
CA CYS A 54 -7.00 5.03 12.51
C CYS A 54 -6.89 4.87 14.03
N ALA A 55 -7.19 3.70 14.58
CA ALA A 55 -6.98 3.43 16.00
C ALA A 55 -5.49 3.40 16.36
N LEU A 56 -4.63 2.90 15.48
CA LEU A 56 -3.18 2.96 15.65
C LEU A 56 -2.67 4.39 15.53
N LEU A 57 -3.05 5.07 14.45
CA LEU A 57 -2.61 6.45 14.20
C LEU A 57 -3.04 7.41 15.30
N SER A 58 -4.21 7.21 15.91
CA SER A 58 -4.69 8.07 17.00
C SER A 58 -3.75 8.13 18.19
N GLN A 59 -3.03 7.04 18.47
CA GLN A 59 -2.09 6.94 19.58
C GLN A 59 -0.80 7.70 19.35
N ILE A 60 -0.41 7.90 18.08
CA ILE A 60 0.88 8.51 17.72
C ILE A 60 0.76 10.00 17.40
N LEU A 61 -0.45 10.54 17.27
CA LEU A 61 -0.64 11.97 16.98
C LEU A 61 -0.02 12.90 18.04
N PRO A 62 -0.11 12.62 19.35
CA PRO A 62 0.56 13.44 20.37
C PRO A 62 2.07 13.51 20.13
N ASP A 63 2.73 12.38 19.87
CA ASP A 63 4.16 12.30 19.63
C ASP A 63 4.56 13.03 18.34
N LEU A 64 3.75 12.94 17.29
CA LEU A 64 3.96 13.68 16.05
C LEU A 64 3.97 15.20 16.30
N LEU A 65 3.02 15.70 17.09
CA LEU A 65 2.94 17.14 17.44
C LEU A 65 4.02 17.58 18.42
N GLN A 66 4.48 16.67 19.28
CA GLN A 66 5.60 16.94 20.17
C GLN A 66 6.92 17.05 19.39
N ARG A 67 7.11 16.22 18.35
CA ARG A 67 8.33 16.21 17.55
C ARG A 67 8.41 17.35 16.54
N TYR A 68 7.29 17.73 15.95
CA TYR A 68 7.25 18.65 14.81
C TYR A 68 6.43 19.89 15.09
N ALA A 69 6.91 21.06 14.64
CA ALA A 69 6.20 22.34 14.70
C ALA A 69 5.14 22.41 13.57
N VAL A 70 4.13 21.56 13.66
CA VAL A 70 3.03 21.48 12.71
C VAL A 70 1.70 21.79 13.38
N ASN A 71 0.74 22.28 12.60
CA ASN A 71 -0.67 22.37 12.96
C ASN A 71 -1.40 21.19 12.33
N LEU A 72 -1.94 20.27 13.15
CA LEU A 72 -2.77 19.17 12.68
C LEU A 72 -4.20 19.65 12.45
N VAL A 73 -4.71 19.41 11.25
CA VAL A 73 -6.09 19.75 10.86
C VAL A 73 -6.86 18.44 10.64
N PRO A 74 -7.62 17.98 11.64
CA PRO A 74 -8.37 16.74 11.54
C PRO A 74 -9.65 16.91 10.71
N HIS A 75 -9.98 15.88 9.93
CA HIS A 75 -11.20 15.74 9.15
C HIS A 75 -11.81 14.38 9.37
N LEU A 76 -13.09 14.29 9.72
CA LEU A 76 -13.80 13.03 9.73
C LEU A 76 -14.20 12.63 8.31
N VAL A 77 -14.06 11.35 8.01
CA VAL A 77 -14.46 10.77 6.72
C VAL A 77 -15.13 9.42 6.92
N GLY A 78 -16.01 9.08 6.00
CA GLY A 78 -16.58 7.74 5.89
C GLY A 78 -15.69 6.75 5.13
N PRO A 79 -16.13 5.49 5.01
CA PRO A 79 -15.44 4.43 4.28
C PRO A 79 -15.19 4.80 2.82
N ALA A 80 -14.16 4.15 2.24
CA ALA A 80 -13.89 4.28 0.81
C ALA A 80 -15.12 3.86 -0.02
N PRO A 81 -15.42 4.52 -1.14
CA PRO A 81 -16.52 4.10 -2.01
C PRO A 81 -16.24 2.71 -2.62
N ASP A 82 -17.28 1.93 -2.89
CA ASP A 82 -17.17 0.53 -3.34
C ASP A 82 -16.34 0.36 -4.61
N HIS A 83 -16.41 1.32 -5.54
CA HIS A 83 -15.60 1.27 -6.75
C HIS A 83 -14.10 1.43 -6.49
N ALA A 84 -13.70 2.02 -5.36
CA ALA A 84 -12.30 2.15 -4.96
C ALA A 84 -11.84 1.01 -4.04
N ALA A 85 -12.75 0.41 -3.27
CA ALA A 85 -12.52 -0.71 -2.36
C ALA A 85 -13.48 -1.87 -2.68
N PRO A 86 -13.29 -2.56 -3.82
CA PRO A 86 -14.10 -3.73 -4.16
C PRO A 86 -13.91 -4.79 -3.08
N ASP A 87 -14.97 -5.52 -2.74
CA ASP A 87 -14.97 -6.52 -1.66
C ASP A 87 -14.62 -5.94 -0.27
N ARG A 88 -15.44 -4.98 0.15
CA ARG A 88 -15.30 -4.29 1.44
C ARG A 88 -15.22 -5.26 2.63
N ALA A 89 -16.01 -6.32 2.63
CA ALA A 89 -16.04 -7.28 3.74
C ALA A 89 -14.67 -7.95 3.96
N ARG A 90 -14.01 -8.38 2.88
CA ARG A 90 -12.65 -8.93 2.97
C ARG A 90 -11.62 -7.86 3.34
N LEU A 91 -11.77 -6.65 2.80
CA LEU A 91 -10.86 -5.55 3.15
C LEU A 91 -10.88 -5.29 4.64
N VAL A 92 -12.06 -5.09 5.22
CA VAL A 92 -12.26 -4.86 6.65
C VAL A 92 -11.69 -5.99 7.51
N ALA A 93 -12.00 -7.24 7.15
CA ALA A 93 -11.51 -8.41 7.87
C ALA A 93 -9.97 -8.51 7.83
N HIS A 94 -9.36 -8.15 6.70
CA HIS A 94 -7.91 -8.09 6.57
C HIS A 94 -7.31 -6.93 7.36
N SER A 95 -7.85 -5.71 7.21
CA SER A 95 -7.36 -4.51 7.90
C SER A 95 -7.30 -4.70 9.42
N ARG A 96 -8.26 -5.42 10.01
CA ARG A 96 -8.25 -5.71 11.45
C ARG A 96 -7.09 -6.61 11.85
N LYS A 97 -6.85 -7.69 11.12
CA LYS A 97 -5.73 -8.61 11.36
C LYS A 97 -4.38 -7.91 11.14
N ASP A 98 -4.28 -7.11 10.10
CA ASP A 98 -3.07 -6.37 9.78
C ASP A 98 -2.79 -5.25 10.79
N ALA A 99 -3.82 -4.56 11.27
CA ALA A 99 -3.67 -3.58 12.35
C ALA A 99 -3.20 -4.23 13.67
N GLN A 100 -3.68 -5.43 14.00
CA GLN A 100 -3.19 -6.17 15.16
C GLN A 100 -1.71 -6.56 15.00
N LEU A 101 -1.31 -6.99 13.81
CA LEU A 101 0.07 -7.29 13.48
C LEU A 101 0.97 -6.05 13.61
N LEU A 102 0.54 -4.91 13.05
CA LEU A 102 1.24 -3.64 13.15
C LEU A 102 1.32 -3.13 14.59
N ALA A 103 0.25 -3.28 15.37
CA ALA A 103 0.23 -2.89 16.78
C ALA A 103 1.32 -3.63 17.56
N GLN A 104 1.42 -4.95 17.38
CA GLN A 104 2.46 -5.76 18.00
C GLN A 104 3.87 -5.36 17.54
N HIS A 105 4.04 -5.07 16.25
CA HIS A 105 5.34 -4.71 15.68
C HIS A 105 5.85 -3.34 16.18
N HIS A 106 4.92 -2.41 16.40
CA HIS A 106 5.24 -1.03 16.77
C HIS A 106 4.98 -0.72 18.25
N ASP A 107 4.72 -1.74 19.07
CA ASP A 107 4.41 -1.58 20.51
C ASP A 107 3.24 -0.62 20.77
N LEU A 108 2.20 -0.72 19.94
CA LEU A 108 0.95 0.02 20.05
C LEU A 108 -0.17 -0.86 20.60
N SER A 109 -1.17 -0.23 21.23
CA SER A 109 -2.33 -0.95 21.73
C SER A 109 -3.40 -1.10 20.66
N PHE A 110 -3.83 -2.34 20.39
CA PHE A 110 -5.01 -2.60 19.58
C PHE A 110 -5.73 -3.85 20.09
N GLN A 111 -6.90 -3.63 20.68
CA GLN A 111 -7.79 -4.69 21.12
C GLN A 111 -8.91 -4.86 20.10
N ASP A 112 -8.89 -5.99 19.38
CA ASP A 112 -9.93 -6.33 18.42
C ASP A 112 -10.96 -7.26 19.08
N CYS A 113 -12.20 -6.78 19.24
CA CYS A 113 -13.30 -7.58 19.83
C CYS A 113 -13.80 -8.72 18.93
N GLY A 114 -13.21 -8.93 17.75
CA GLY A 114 -13.61 -9.95 16.79
C GLY A 114 -14.69 -9.52 15.80
N ALA A 115 -15.26 -8.31 15.96
CA ALA A 115 -16.30 -7.78 15.09
C ALA A 115 -15.99 -6.34 14.63
N GLN A 116 -16.49 -5.96 13.46
CA GLN A 116 -16.45 -4.57 13.02
C GLN A 116 -17.35 -3.71 13.92
N PRO A 117 -16.91 -2.52 14.33
CA PRO A 117 -17.76 -1.61 15.08
C PRO A 117 -19.11 -1.36 14.40
N THR A 118 -20.18 -1.33 15.18
CA THR A 118 -21.52 -1.06 14.63
C THR A 118 -21.64 0.39 14.19
N GLU A 119 -22.53 0.65 13.23
CA GLU A 119 -22.77 2.00 12.72
C GLU A 119 -23.19 2.98 13.84
N GLY A 120 -23.98 2.50 14.81
CA GLY A 120 -24.39 3.28 15.99
C GLY A 120 -23.19 3.65 16.86
N ALA A 121 -22.30 2.71 17.16
CA ALA A 121 -21.09 2.95 17.94
C ALA A 121 -20.13 3.93 17.24
N VAL A 122 -19.92 3.74 15.93
CA VAL A 122 -19.12 4.66 15.11
C VAL A 122 -19.70 6.07 15.13
N ARG A 123 -21.03 6.20 15.03
CA ARG A 123 -21.72 7.49 15.06
C ARG A 123 -21.54 8.20 16.41
N MET A 124 -21.66 7.48 17.52
CA MET A 124 -21.42 8.02 18.87
C MET A 124 -19.99 8.56 18.99
N VAL A 125 -18.99 7.79 18.58
CA VAL A 125 -17.59 8.22 18.59
C VAL A 125 -17.41 9.46 17.71
N ASN A 126 -18.00 9.47 16.53
CA ASN A 126 -17.88 10.60 15.61
C ASN A 126 -18.52 11.89 16.17
N VAL A 127 -19.60 11.81 16.97
CA VAL A 127 -20.14 12.99 17.66
C VAL A 127 -19.11 13.56 18.65
N VAL A 128 -18.49 12.70 19.46
CA VAL A 128 -17.42 13.11 20.39
C VAL A 128 -16.26 13.75 19.64
N LEU A 129 -15.86 13.17 18.52
CA LEU A 129 -14.75 13.68 17.70
C LEU A 129 -15.10 14.98 16.98
N CYS A 130 -16.35 15.18 16.53
CA CYS A 130 -16.80 16.49 16.00
C CYS A 130 -16.64 17.58 17.07
N GLN A 131 -17.13 17.33 18.28
CA GLN A 131 -16.99 18.28 19.39
C GLN A 131 -15.52 18.55 19.73
N ALA A 132 -14.69 17.51 19.73
CA ALA A 132 -13.25 17.65 19.95
C ALA A 132 -12.55 18.47 18.86
N ILE A 133 -13.00 18.37 17.62
CA ILE A 133 -12.48 19.21 16.52
C ILE A 133 -12.86 20.68 16.74
N GLU A 134 -14.12 20.96 17.09
CA GLU A 134 -14.61 22.32 17.37
C GLU A 134 -13.89 22.95 18.58
N GLN A 135 -13.59 22.15 19.62
CA GLN A 135 -12.90 22.58 20.84
C GLN A 135 -11.35 22.66 20.66
N GLY A 136 -10.82 22.13 19.57
CA GLY A 136 -9.37 22.10 19.32
C GLY A 136 -8.60 21.07 20.14
N ASP A 137 -9.27 20.09 20.74
CA ASP A 137 -8.66 19.05 21.59
C ASP A 137 -8.76 17.61 21.00
N PHE A 138 -8.99 17.52 19.66
CA PHE A 138 -9.09 16.25 18.94
C PHE A 138 -7.95 15.27 19.28
N VAL A 139 -6.71 15.74 19.25
CA VAL A 139 -5.51 14.89 19.51
C VAL A 139 -5.52 14.31 20.92
N ALA A 140 -6.00 15.07 21.89
CA ALA A 140 -6.09 14.59 23.29
C ALA A 140 -7.19 13.56 23.49
N ARG A 141 -8.24 13.56 22.67
CA ARG A 141 -9.43 12.71 22.87
C ARG A 141 -9.50 11.52 21.92
N VAL A 142 -8.92 11.60 20.73
CA VAL A 142 -9.17 10.60 19.71
C VAL A 142 -8.77 9.19 20.12
N ALA A 143 -7.61 9.00 20.76
CA ALA A 143 -7.16 7.68 21.19
C ALA A 143 -8.11 7.06 22.25
N SER A 144 -8.54 7.85 23.24
CA SER A 144 -9.47 7.40 24.28
C SER A 144 -10.88 7.11 23.75
N ALA A 145 -11.30 7.78 22.67
CA ALA A 145 -12.57 7.51 22.00
C ALA A 145 -12.50 6.23 21.14
N MET A 146 -11.37 5.95 20.51
CA MET A 146 -11.18 4.80 19.62
C MET A 146 -10.99 3.48 20.40
N ALA A 147 -10.35 3.49 21.55
CA ALA A 147 -10.05 2.28 22.31
C ALA A 147 -11.32 1.47 22.70
N PRO A 148 -12.38 2.04 23.31
CA PRO A 148 -13.60 1.30 23.61
C PRO A 148 -14.37 0.88 22.36
N LEU A 149 -14.29 1.64 21.26
CA LEU A 149 -14.93 1.29 20.00
C LEU A 149 -14.43 -0.05 19.44
N TRP A 150 -13.11 -0.28 19.47
CA TRP A 150 -12.49 -1.47 18.91
C TRP A 150 -12.43 -2.65 19.89
N SER A 151 -12.35 -2.39 21.20
CA SER A 151 -12.41 -3.45 22.22
C SER A 151 -13.83 -3.98 22.48
N GLY A 152 -14.86 -3.35 21.91
CA GLY A 152 -16.25 -3.69 22.19
C GLY A 152 -16.74 -3.24 23.57
N ALA A 153 -15.97 -2.43 24.29
CA ALA A 153 -16.30 -1.92 25.62
C ALA A 153 -17.12 -0.61 25.59
N MET A 154 -17.70 -0.27 24.42
CA MET A 154 -18.57 0.91 24.32
C MET A 154 -19.75 0.78 25.25
N PRO A 155 -20.02 1.77 26.14
CA PRO A 155 -21.23 1.78 26.93
C PRO A 155 -22.46 1.78 26.03
N HIS A 156 -23.50 1.05 26.41
CA HIS A 156 -24.81 1.10 25.77
C HIS A 156 -25.46 2.47 26.05
N LEU A 157 -24.96 3.49 25.41
CA LEU A 157 -25.61 4.79 25.34
C LEU A 157 -26.68 4.68 24.26
N GLY A 158 -27.87 5.20 24.49
CA GLY A 158 -28.96 5.20 23.50
C GLY A 158 -28.52 5.77 22.14
N ASP A 159 -29.41 5.71 21.15
CA ASP A 159 -29.11 6.25 19.81
C ASP A 159 -28.75 7.74 19.89
N VAL A 160 -27.80 8.14 19.02
CA VAL A 160 -27.47 9.55 18.79
C VAL A 160 -28.73 10.28 18.31
N ASP A 161 -29.04 11.44 18.89
CA ASP A 161 -30.15 12.27 18.47
C ASP A 161 -29.99 12.81 17.01
N ASP A 162 -31.04 13.40 16.48
CA ASP A 162 -31.02 13.85 15.09
C ASP A 162 -30.05 15.03 14.86
N ALA A 163 -29.78 15.83 15.88
CA ALA A 163 -28.81 16.92 15.82
C ALA A 163 -27.36 16.34 15.70
N GLY A 164 -27.04 15.34 16.53
CA GLY A 164 -25.75 14.64 16.44
C GLY A 164 -25.57 13.88 15.13
N LYS A 165 -26.65 13.24 14.63
CA LYS A 165 -26.60 12.59 13.29
C LYS A 165 -26.30 13.60 12.18
N ALA A 166 -26.95 14.77 12.22
CA ALA A 166 -26.74 15.84 11.24
C ALA A 166 -25.31 16.40 11.32
N LEU A 167 -24.81 16.63 12.54
CA LEU A 167 -23.44 17.10 12.77
C LEU A 167 -22.40 16.14 12.16
N VAL A 168 -22.49 14.85 12.45
CA VAL A 168 -21.58 13.83 11.92
C VAL A 168 -21.68 13.73 10.40
N ALA A 169 -22.90 13.72 9.85
CA ALA A 169 -23.12 13.67 8.41
C ALA A 169 -22.48 14.86 7.69
N GLN A 170 -22.63 16.06 8.24
CA GLN A 170 -22.01 17.28 7.70
C GLN A 170 -20.48 17.22 7.76
N ALA A 171 -19.91 16.84 8.91
CA ALA A 171 -18.46 16.74 9.09
C ALA A 171 -17.84 15.72 8.14
N CYS A 172 -18.43 14.52 8.03
CA CYS A 172 -17.98 13.49 7.10
C CYS A 172 -18.10 13.95 5.63
N ALA A 173 -19.20 14.57 5.24
CA ALA A 173 -19.38 15.07 3.88
C ALA A 173 -18.32 16.13 3.51
N GLN A 174 -17.99 17.04 4.44
CA GLN A 174 -16.94 18.04 4.25
C GLN A 174 -15.55 17.39 4.09
N GLY A 175 -15.22 16.44 4.98
CA GLY A 175 -13.97 15.70 4.91
C GLY A 175 -13.84 14.89 3.62
N GLU A 176 -14.90 14.20 3.21
CA GLU A 176 -14.93 13.40 1.97
C GLU A 176 -14.79 14.28 0.72
N ALA A 177 -15.49 15.42 0.67
CA ALA A 177 -15.37 16.37 -0.43
C ALA A 177 -13.93 16.90 -0.56
N LEU A 178 -13.29 17.21 0.56
CA LEU A 178 -11.90 17.66 0.60
C LEU A 178 -10.94 16.56 0.17
N ARG A 179 -11.09 15.35 0.74
CA ARG A 179 -10.29 14.17 0.40
C ARG A 179 -10.38 13.84 -1.09
N SER A 180 -11.58 13.80 -1.64
CA SER A 180 -11.84 13.53 -3.06
C SER A 180 -11.25 14.63 -3.95
N ARG A 181 -11.45 15.91 -3.61
CA ARG A 181 -10.87 17.04 -4.35
C ARG A 181 -9.35 16.98 -4.43
N TRP A 182 -8.69 16.46 -3.40
CA TRP A 182 -7.24 16.29 -3.38
C TRP A 182 -6.77 14.95 -3.93
N GLY A 183 -7.70 14.10 -4.41
CA GLY A 183 -7.41 12.89 -5.14
C GLY A 183 -7.03 11.70 -4.27
N HIS A 184 -7.75 11.48 -3.15
CA HIS A 184 -7.61 10.28 -2.31
C HIS A 184 -8.96 9.71 -1.90
N TYR A 185 -8.97 8.47 -1.37
CA TYR A 185 -10.21 7.71 -1.13
C TYR A 185 -10.22 6.92 0.19
N LEU A 186 -9.09 6.81 0.90
CA LEU A 186 -8.97 6.04 2.16
C LEU A 186 -9.01 6.97 3.38
N GLY A 187 -9.41 6.42 4.53
CA GLY A 187 -9.16 6.97 5.85
C GLY A 187 -7.77 6.61 6.37
N GLY A 188 -7.40 7.12 7.54
CA GLY A 188 -6.08 6.88 8.12
C GLY A 188 -4.94 7.49 7.30
N THR A 189 -5.17 8.67 6.72
CA THR A 189 -4.23 9.30 5.81
C THR A 189 -3.88 10.71 6.24
N PHE A 190 -2.61 11.08 6.01
CA PHE A 190 -2.15 12.45 6.14
C PHE A 190 -2.00 13.08 4.75
N PHE A 191 -2.35 14.36 4.65
CA PHE A 191 -2.07 15.17 3.48
C PHE A 191 -1.23 16.39 3.88
N TYR A 192 -0.10 16.56 3.22
CA TYR A 192 0.75 17.71 3.46
C TYR A 192 1.27 18.28 2.15
N ALA A 193 0.90 19.53 1.88
CA ALA A 193 1.43 20.32 0.76
C ALA A 193 1.52 19.54 -0.56
N GLY A 194 0.40 18.95 -1.00
CA GLY A 194 0.26 18.27 -2.30
C GLY A 194 0.59 16.78 -2.31
N GLU A 195 0.96 16.18 -1.17
CA GLU A 195 1.27 14.76 -1.08
C GLU A 195 0.45 14.04 0.00
N TRP A 196 0.11 12.78 -0.26
CA TRP A 196 -0.59 11.87 0.62
C TRP A 196 0.36 10.88 1.27
N TYR A 197 0.10 10.54 2.54
CA TYR A 197 0.83 9.57 3.34
C TYR A 197 -0.18 8.68 4.06
N TRP A 198 -0.30 7.42 3.65
CA TRP A 198 -1.32 6.50 4.14
C TRP A 198 -0.78 5.57 5.23
N GLY A 199 -1.45 5.56 6.37
CA GLY A 199 -1.15 4.68 7.48
C GLY A 199 0.18 4.97 8.15
N ILE A 200 0.54 4.11 9.06
CA ILE A 200 1.82 4.16 9.78
C ILE A 200 3.00 3.88 8.83
N ASP A 201 2.76 3.06 7.80
CA ASP A 201 3.76 2.63 6.82
C ASP A 201 4.31 3.78 5.94
N ARG A 202 3.63 4.91 5.89
CA ARG A 202 4.06 6.09 5.09
C ARG A 202 4.39 7.29 5.94
N LEU A 203 4.26 7.16 7.27
CA LEU A 203 4.50 8.26 8.18
C LEU A 203 5.95 8.75 8.12
N TYR A 204 6.92 7.84 7.99
CA TYR A 204 8.34 8.18 7.90
C TYR A 204 8.66 9.14 6.74
N HIS A 205 7.93 9.05 5.63
CA HIS A 205 8.10 10.00 4.52
C HIS A 205 7.59 11.40 4.85
N LEU A 206 6.51 11.50 5.62
CA LEU A 206 6.02 12.79 6.11
C LEU A 206 7.02 13.40 7.10
N GLU A 207 7.50 12.59 8.05
CA GLU A 207 8.48 13.01 9.05
C GLU A 207 9.77 13.46 8.41
N GLN A 208 10.34 12.67 7.48
CA GLN A 208 11.53 13.05 6.72
C GLN A 208 11.36 14.41 6.02
N ARG A 209 10.21 14.60 5.35
CA ARG A 209 9.92 15.87 4.69
C ARG A 209 9.82 17.04 5.67
N LEU A 210 9.24 16.85 6.85
CA LEU A 210 9.16 17.88 7.89
C LEU A 210 10.54 18.18 8.47
N GLN A 211 11.39 17.17 8.62
CA GLN A 211 12.79 17.34 9.02
C GLN A 211 13.58 18.16 7.99
N ASP A 212 13.47 17.81 6.71
CA ASP A 212 14.12 18.53 5.60
C ASP A 212 13.72 20.03 5.54
N LEU A 213 12.52 20.35 6.03
CA LEU A 213 11.99 21.72 6.10
C LEU A 213 12.31 22.43 7.41
N GLY A 214 13.06 21.80 8.32
CA GLY A 214 13.41 22.39 9.60
C GLY A 214 12.22 22.52 10.58
N ALA A 215 11.14 21.76 10.34
CA ALA A 215 9.95 21.75 11.21
C ALA A 215 10.17 20.96 12.51
N TRP A 216 11.37 20.51 12.78
CA TRP A 216 11.75 19.78 13.99
C TRP A 216 11.72 20.67 15.22
N ARG A 217 11.17 20.19 16.33
CA ARG A 217 11.25 20.90 17.60
C ARG A 217 12.54 20.57 18.35
N ALA A 218 13.17 21.56 18.93
CA ALA A 218 14.37 21.37 19.72
C ALA A 218 14.13 20.38 20.89
N GLY A 219 15.05 19.44 21.07
CA GLY A 219 14.95 18.41 22.10
C GLY A 219 14.14 17.17 21.70
N SER A 220 13.57 17.13 20.50
CA SER A 220 12.90 15.91 20.01
C SER A 220 13.89 14.75 19.79
N PRO A 221 13.46 13.49 20.00
CA PRO A 221 14.30 12.31 19.72
C PRO A 221 14.73 12.25 18.25
N ALA A 222 15.97 11.89 17.97
CA ALA A 222 16.49 11.77 16.61
C ALA A 222 15.78 10.66 15.80
N GLY A 223 15.74 10.79 14.48
CA GLY A 223 15.14 9.84 13.57
C GLY A 223 13.62 9.98 13.42
N VAL A 224 13.02 9.12 12.60
CA VAL A 224 11.58 9.01 12.41
C VAL A 224 10.99 8.03 13.43
N MET A 225 9.72 8.18 13.78
CA MET A 225 9.06 7.34 14.79
C MET A 225 9.00 5.88 14.34
N PHE A 226 8.61 5.67 13.09
CA PHE A 226 8.43 4.34 12.52
C PHE A 226 9.24 4.22 11.23
N PRO A 227 10.55 3.92 11.33
CA PRO A 227 11.36 3.69 10.14
C PRO A 227 10.84 2.47 9.37
N PRO A 228 10.99 2.44 8.04
CA PRO A 228 10.66 1.23 7.30
C PRO A 228 11.52 0.08 7.85
N PRO A 229 10.92 -1.10 8.07
CA PRO A 229 11.68 -2.24 8.58
C PRO A 229 12.87 -2.53 7.67
N GLU A 230 14.01 -2.84 8.28
CA GLU A 230 15.19 -3.28 7.55
C GLU A 230 14.88 -4.59 6.82
N ASP A 231 15.44 -4.72 5.62
CA ASP A 231 15.32 -5.95 4.86
C ASP A 231 16.28 -6.99 5.47
N PHE A 232 15.71 -7.97 6.15
CA PHE A 232 16.25 -9.26 6.55
C PHE A 232 17.36 -9.28 7.62
N HIS A 233 17.01 -9.86 8.75
CA HIS A 233 17.98 -10.33 9.72
C HIS A 233 18.56 -11.68 9.27
N ALA A 234 19.85 -11.88 9.47
CA ALA A 234 20.55 -13.15 9.18
C ALA A 234 20.15 -14.23 10.19
N ALA A 235 18.96 -14.76 10.07
CA ALA A 235 18.49 -15.88 10.88
C ALA A 235 17.94 -16.96 9.94
N GLN A 236 18.43 -18.19 10.08
CA GLN A 236 17.93 -19.32 9.31
C GLN A 236 16.89 -20.09 10.12
N PRO A 237 15.76 -20.50 9.50
CA PRO A 237 14.80 -21.37 10.15
C PRO A 237 15.43 -22.74 10.44
N SER A 238 14.96 -23.39 11.51
CA SER A 238 15.41 -24.73 11.92
C SER A 238 15.08 -25.84 10.91
N SER A 239 14.21 -25.55 9.93
CA SER A 239 13.81 -26.48 8.87
C SER A 239 13.57 -25.74 7.55
N VAL A 240 13.71 -26.44 6.42
CA VAL A 240 13.38 -25.87 5.09
C VAL A 240 11.88 -25.55 5.05
N ARG A 241 11.57 -24.31 4.76
CA ARG A 241 10.20 -23.80 4.67
C ARG A 241 9.93 -23.25 3.30
N SER A 242 8.66 -23.01 3.01
CA SER A 242 8.25 -22.36 1.77
C SER A 242 7.27 -21.23 2.03
N PHE A 243 7.23 -20.29 1.12
CA PHE A 243 6.20 -19.28 1.11
C PHE A 243 5.71 -18.99 -0.30
N ASP A 244 4.43 -18.67 -0.42
CA ASP A 244 3.81 -18.26 -1.68
C ASP A 244 3.92 -16.76 -1.83
N PHE A 245 4.28 -16.30 -3.02
CA PHE A 245 4.23 -14.91 -3.44
C PHE A 245 3.17 -14.74 -4.53
N PHE A 246 2.01 -14.21 -4.14
CA PHE A 246 0.95 -13.84 -5.08
C PHE A 246 1.27 -12.51 -5.74
N LEU A 247 1.33 -12.50 -7.05
CA LEU A 247 1.87 -11.41 -7.83
C LEU A 247 1.06 -11.10 -9.09
N SER A 248 1.21 -9.90 -9.61
CA SER A 248 0.70 -9.53 -10.93
C SER A 248 1.75 -8.69 -11.67
N LEU A 249 1.97 -9.01 -12.95
CA LEU A 249 2.90 -8.27 -13.81
C LEU A 249 2.52 -6.79 -13.97
N ARG A 250 1.24 -6.45 -13.72
CA ARG A 250 0.75 -5.07 -13.75
C ARG A 250 0.68 -4.39 -12.38
N SER A 251 1.17 -4.99 -11.33
CA SER A 251 1.19 -4.34 -10.01
C SER A 251 2.50 -3.58 -9.82
N PRO A 252 2.44 -2.24 -9.64
CA PRO A 252 3.64 -1.45 -9.35
C PRO A 252 4.31 -1.88 -8.05
N TYR A 253 3.53 -2.20 -7.01
CA TYR A 253 4.06 -2.70 -5.74
C TYR A 253 4.71 -4.08 -5.90
N THR A 254 4.19 -4.95 -6.78
CA THR A 254 4.89 -6.19 -7.15
C THR A 254 6.26 -5.89 -7.74
N ALA A 255 6.35 -4.85 -8.61
CA ALA A 255 7.62 -4.50 -9.25
C ALA A 255 8.72 -4.10 -8.26
N ILE A 256 8.36 -3.43 -7.17
CA ILE A 256 9.35 -2.97 -6.20
C ILE A 256 9.64 -3.99 -5.07
N VAL A 257 8.82 -5.03 -4.92
CA VAL A 257 9.01 -6.04 -3.87
C VAL A 257 9.56 -7.36 -4.39
N ALA A 258 9.48 -7.64 -5.69
CA ALA A 258 9.80 -8.95 -6.23
C ALA A 258 11.25 -9.37 -5.94
N GLN A 259 12.23 -8.50 -6.14
CA GLN A 259 13.63 -8.81 -5.82
C GLN A 259 13.80 -9.07 -4.32
N ARG A 260 13.22 -8.22 -3.47
CA ARG A 260 13.27 -8.36 -2.01
C ARG A 260 12.65 -9.67 -1.51
N ALA A 261 11.59 -10.16 -2.17
CA ALA A 261 11.01 -11.46 -1.86
C ALA A 261 11.96 -12.61 -2.21
N MET A 262 12.69 -12.50 -3.30
CA MET A 262 13.74 -13.48 -3.68
C MET A 262 14.93 -13.41 -2.73
N ASP A 263 15.37 -12.20 -2.36
CA ASP A 263 16.44 -12.01 -1.39
C ASP A 263 16.05 -12.59 -0.01
N LEU A 264 14.77 -12.42 0.40
CA LEU A 264 14.25 -13.07 1.62
C LEU A 264 14.34 -14.60 1.53
N ALA A 265 13.94 -15.20 0.41
CA ALA A 265 14.04 -16.64 0.19
C ALA A 265 15.50 -17.11 0.31
N GLN A 266 16.41 -16.39 -0.32
CA GLN A 266 17.85 -16.70 -0.28
C GLN A 266 18.41 -16.58 1.15
N HIS A 267 18.09 -15.51 1.89
CA HIS A 267 18.58 -15.29 3.26
C HIS A 267 18.07 -16.32 4.26
N THR A 268 16.81 -16.75 4.08
CA THR A 268 16.18 -17.72 4.99
C THR A 268 16.33 -19.17 4.53
N GLY A 269 16.85 -19.42 3.33
CA GLY A 269 16.86 -20.75 2.72
C GLY A 269 15.45 -21.30 2.43
N ALA A 270 14.43 -20.44 2.44
CA ALA A 270 13.05 -20.84 2.19
C ALA A 270 12.78 -20.99 0.69
N GLN A 271 11.92 -21.94 0.33
CA GLN A 271 11.46 -22.08 -1.05
C GLN A 271 10.42 -21.01 -1.38
N LEU A 272 10.69 -20.21 -2.41
CA LEU A 272 9.75 -19.23 -2.95
C LEU A 272 8.85 -19.87 -4.02
N ASN A 273 7.54 -19.79 -3.85
CA ASN A 273 6.56 -20.24 -4.82
C ASN A 273 5.89 -19.03 -5.50
N LEU A 274 6.14 -18.81 -6.77
CA LEU A 274 5.50 -17.74 -7.55
C LEU A 274 4.05 -18.11 -7.88
N ARG A 275 3.10 -17.23 -7.49
CA ARG A 275 1.64 -17.38 -7.68
C ARG A 275 1.11 -16.21 -8.49
N TYR A 276 1.26 -16.23 -9.80
CA TYR A 276 0.83 -15.14 -10.66
C TYR A 276 -0.70 -15.11 -10.87
N LEU A 277 -1.24 -13.89 -10.98
CA LEU A 277 -2.66 -13.62 -11.23
C LEU A 277 -2.84 -12.60 -12.37
N LEU A 278 -4.00 -12.65 -13.02
CA LEU A 278 -4.43 -11.56 -13.89
C LEU A 278 -4.65 -10.27 -13.10
N PRO A 279 -4.29 -9.10 -13.66
CA PRO A 279 -4.55 -7.80 -13.04
C PRO A 279 -6.04 -7.58 -12.74
N MET A 280 -6.36 -6.82 -11.69
CA MET A 280 -7.74 -6.48 -11.31
C MET A 280 -8.56 -5.94 -12.50
N ALA A 281 -7.98 -5.02 -13.27
CA ALA A 281 -8.65 -4.44 -14.44
C ALA A 281 -8.98 -5.47 -15.55
N MET A 282 -8.24 -6.58 -15.64
CA MET A 282 -8.52 -7.68 -16.57
C MET A 282 -9.51 -8.71 -15.99
N ARG A 283 -9.89 -8.55 -14.73
CA ARG A 283 -10.90 -9.34 -14.01
C ARG A 283 -12.22 -8.58 -13.82
N GLY A 284 -12.42 -7.48 -14.54
CA GLY A 284 -13.62 -6.64 -14.45
C GLY A 284 -13.68 -5.71 -13.22
N LEU A 285 -12.60 -5.63 -12.43
CA LEU A 285 -12.53 -4.74 -11.28
C LEU A 285 -11.98 -3.37 -11.69
N ALA A 286 -12.78 -2.33 -11.55
CA ALA A 286 -12.36 -0.98 -11.86
C ALA A 286 -11.22 -0.51 -10.92
N VAL A 287 -10.29 0.25 -11.49
CA VAL A 287 -9.27 0.96 -10.70
C VAL A 287 -9.44 2.46 -10.98
N PRO A 288 -10.08 3.23 -10.11
CA PRO A 288 -10.34 4.64 -10.29
C PRO A 288 -9.06 5.45 -10.56
N ARG A 289 -9.22 6.61 -11.20
CA ARG A 289 -8.09 7.48 -11.54
C ARG A 289 -7.26 7.84 -10.31
N ASP A 290 -7.92 8.29 -9.24
CA ASP A 290 -7.24 8.77 -8.02
C ASP A 290 -6.43 7.64 -7.37
N LYS A 291 -7.00 6.42 -7.31
CA LYS A 291 -6.30 5.23 -6.85
C LYS A 291 -5.06 4.93 -7.70
N ARG A 292 -5.17 4.99 -9.03
CA ARG A 292 -4.02 4.78 -9.93
C ARG A 292 -2.92 5.83 -9.74
N MET A 293 -3.35 7.11 -9.61
CA MET A 293 -2.41 8.22 -9.43
C MET A 293 -1.70 8.15 -8.07
N TYR A 294 -2.44 7.83 -7.01
CA TYR A 294 -1.86 7.62 -5.68
C TYR A 294 -0.85 6.46 -5.71
N ILE A 295 -1.28 5.27 -6.19
CA ILE A 295 -0.40 4.07 -6.27
C ILE A 295 0.89 4.38 -7.04
N ALA A 296 0.80 5.04 -8.19
CA ALA A 296 1.98 5.34 -8.99
C ALA A 296 2.98 6.27 -8.28
N ARG A 297 2.49 7.33 -7.60
CA ARG A 297 3.32 8.25 -6.83
C ARG A 297 3.90 7.61 -5.58
N ASP A 298 3.08 6.85 -4.87
CA ASP A 298 3.50 6.14 -3.67
C ASP A 298 4.55 5.09 -3.99
N THR A 299 4.32 4.27 -5.03
CA THR A 299 5.32 3.29 -5.48
C THR A 299 6.63 3.96 -5.91
N ALA A 300 6.57 5.09 -6.62
CA ALA A 300 7.78 5.81 -7.00
C ALA A 300 8.56 6.35 -5.79
N ARG A 301 7.86 6.76 -4.73
CA ARG A 301 8.46 7.20 -3.47
C ARG A 301 9.08 6.03 -2.71
N GLU A 302 8.36 4.92 -2.57
CA GLU A 302 8.84 3.69 -1.94
C GLU A 302 10.04 3.09 -2.70
N ALA A 303 9.98 3.08 -4.04
CA ALA A 303 11.07 2.62 -4.89
C ALA A 303 12.35 3.43 -4.65
N ARG A 304 12.26 4.76 -4.57
CA ARG A 304 13.42 5.62 -4.25
C ARG A 304 13.99 5.34 -2.87
N ALA A 305 13.14 5.25 -1.86
CA ALA A 305 13.57 4.95 -0.50
C ALA A 305 14.34 3.64 -0.38
N ARG A 306 14.07 2.70 -1.29
CA ARG A 306 14.69 1.35 -1.32
C ARG A 306 15.72 1.17 -2.44
N GLY A 307 16.06 2.21 -3.18
CA GLY A 307 17.02 2.13 -4.29
C GLY A 307 16.55 1.28 -5.48
N VAL A 308 15.25 1.02 -5.61
CA VAL A 308 14.68 0.20 -6.69
C VAL A 308 14.39 1.09 -7.91
N PRO A 309 14.91 0.76 -9.11
CA PRO A 309 14.61 1.53 -10.33
C PRO A 309 13.11 1.46 -10.67
N PHE A 310 12.48 2.65 -10.82
CA PHE A 310 11.07 2.78 -11.15
C PHE A 310 10.76 4.13 -11.80
N GLY A 311 9.75 4.19 -12.68
CA GLY A 311 9.19 5.47 -13.14
C GLY A 311 9.18 5.64 -14.66
N ARG A 312 10.13 5.08 -15.43
CA ARG A 312 10.05 5.02 -16.89
C ARG A 312 9.22 3.80 -17.27
N LEU A 313 7.92 3.95 -17.21
CA LEU A 313 7.01 2.81 -17.31
C LEU A 313 6.22 2.78 -18.63
N LEU A 314 5.93 1.57 -19.09
CA LEU A 314 4.90 1.30 -20.09
C LEU A 314 3.92 0.29 -19.48
N ASP A 315 2.70 0.76 -19.13
CA ASP A 315 1.68 -0.07 -18.48
C ASP A 315 1.40 -1.36 -19.26
N PRO A 316 1.69 -2.55 -18.71
CA PRO A 316 1.57 -3.82 -19.43
C PRO A 316 0.13 -4.36 -19.50
N LEU A 317 -0.90 -3.51 -19.39
CA LEU A 317 -2.30 -3.95 -19.44
C LEU A 317 -2.64 -4.66 -20.77
N GLY A 318 -3.37 -5.77 -20.68
CA GLY A 318 -3.85 -6.54 -21.83
C GLY A 318 -2.77 -7.48 -22.37
N VAL A 319 -2.54 -7.46 -23.69
CA VAL A 319 -1.66 -8.37 -24.42
C VAL A 319 -0.27 -8.52 -23.78
N ALA A 320 0.32 -7.43 -23.29
CA ALA A 320 1.63 -7.48 -22.64
C ALA A 320 1.62 -8.35 -21.36
N THR A 321 0.55 -8.26 -20.55
CA THR A 321 0.38 -9.13 -19.38
C THR A 321 0.14 -10.58 -19.78
N GLU A 322 -0.73 -10.85 -20.74
CA GLU A 322 -1.04 -12.22 -21.17
C GLU A 322 0.20 -12.93 -21.71
N ARG A 323 0.91 -12.28 -22.62
CA ARG A 323 2.19 -12.79 -23.16
C ARG A 323 3.23 -12.98 -22.06
N GLY A 324 3.33 -12.02 -21.15
CA GLY A 324 4.25 -12.12 -20.01
C GLY A 324 3.91 -13.28 -19.09
N LEU A 325 2.63 -13.56 -18.82
CA LEU A 325 2.20 -14.68 -17.97
C LEU A 325 2.42 -16.04 -18.66
N ALA A 326 2.17 -16.14 -19.97
CA ALA A 326 2.49 -17.35 -20.73
C ALA A 326 3.99 -17.70 -20.64
N VAL A 327 4.86 -16.72 -20.87
CA VAL A 327 6.31 -16.91 -20.76
C VAL A 327 6.75 -17.18 -19.32
N LEU A 328 6.15 -16.52 -18.33
CA LEU A 328 6.45 -16.76 -16.91
C LEU A 328 6.12 -18.19 -16.51
N ALA A 329 4.96 -18.71 -16.95
CA ALA A 329 4.56 -20.09 -16.68
C ALA A 329 5.56 -21.11 -17.22
N GLN A 330 5.99 -20.93 -18.45
CA GLN A 330 7.05 -21.77 -19.07
C GLN A 330 8.41 -21.61 -18.36
N ALA A 331 8.79 -20.38 -18.04
CA ALA A 331 10.03 -20.08 -17.33
C ALA A 331 10.09 -20.75 -15.95
N MET A 332 8.96 -20.82 -15.22
CA MET A 332 8.87 -21.52 -13.94
C MET A 332 9.13 -23.03 -14.07
N GLN A 333 8.68 -23.66 -15.16
CA GLN A 333 8.93 -25.09 -15.41
C GLN A 333 10.42 -25.40 -15.67
N THR A 334 11.16 -24.42 -16.18
CA THR A 334 12.57 -24.56 -16.53
C THR A 334 13.53 -23.94 -15.49
N GLY A 335 13.02 -23.52 -14.33
CA GLY A 335 13.82 -22.90 -13.27
C GLY A 335 14.22 -21.44 -13.55
N MET A 336 13.72 -20.82 -14.62
CA MET A 336 14.00 -19.43 -15.01
C MET A 336 12.90 -18.44 -14.57
N GLY A 337 11.93 -18.89 -13.75
CA GLY A 337 10.75 -18.10 -13.39
C GLY A 337 11.09 -16.79 -12.68
N GLU A 338 11.97 -16.82 -11.68
CA GLU A 338 12.41 -15.64 -10.93
C GLU A 338 13.16 -14.66 -11.83
N ALA A 339 14.12 -15.16 -12.62
CA ALA A 339 14.91 -14.35 -13.54
C ALA A 339 14.00 -13.65 -14.57
N PHE A 340 13.00 -14.37 -15.12
CA PHE A 340 12.06 -13.77 -16.06
C PHE A 340 11.13 -12.76 -15.39
N LEU A 341 10.63 -13.05 -14.19
CA LEU A 341 9.79 -12.11 -13.44
C LEU A 341 10.51 -10.78 -13.22
N ILE A 342 11.74 -10.81 -12.73
CA ILE A 342 12.55 -9.59 -12.50
C ILE A 342 12.81 -8.87 -13.82
N SER A 343 13.20 -9.62 -14.87
CA SER A 343 13.43 -9.05 -16.18
C SER A 343 12.19 -8.35 -16.73
N PHE A 344 11.03 -8.97 -16.65
CA PHE A 344 9.77 -8.40 -17.11
C PHE A 344 9.39 -7.13 -16.31
N LEU A 345 9.37 -7.23 -14.99
CA LEU A 345 8.99 -6.10 -14.12
C LEU A 345 9.93 -4.90 -14.30
N ARG A 346 11.23 -5.13 -14.31
CA ARG A 346 12.21 -4.07 -14.58
C ARG A 346 11.97 -3.44 -15.95
N GLY A 347 11.77 -4.29 -16.99
CA GLY A 347 11.54 -3.83 -18.35
C GLY A 347 10.35 -2.89 -18.49
N VAL A 348 9.20 -3.26 -17.93
CA VAL A 348 7.97 -2.47 -18.09
C VAL A 348 7.84 -1.31 -17.10
N TRP A 349 8.40 -1.42 -15.87
CA TRP A 349 8.23 -0.42 -14.82
C TRP A 349 9.39 0.57 -14.68
N SER A 350 10.59 0.25 -15.24
CA SER A 350 11.76 1.15 -15.14
C SER A 350 12.46 1.44 -16.46
N GLU A 351 12.26 0.61 -17.49
CA GLU A 351 12.92 0.80 -18.78
C GLU A 351 11.95 1.19 -19.93
N GLY A 352 10.63 1.08 -19.70
CA GLY A 352 9.59 1.39 -20.67
C GLY A 352 9.55 0.43 -21.86
N VAL A 353 9.93 -0.84 -21.64
CA VAL A 353 9.94 -1.87 -22.70
C VAL A 353 8.52 -2.24 -23.08
N ASN A 354 8.24 -2.29 -24.37
CA ASN A 354 6.95 -2.73 -24.90
C ASN A 354 6.87 -4.26 -24.94
N ALA A 355 6.41 -4.86 -23.84
CA ALA A 355 6.23 -6.32 -23.74
C ALA A 355 5.08 -6.88 -24.59
N SER A 356 4.25 -6.05 -25.24
CA SER A 356 3.26 -6.50 -26.22
C SER A 356 3.86 -6.80 -27.59
N SER A 357 5.06 -6.28 -27.89
CA SER A 357 5.77 -6.55 -29.12
C SER A 357 6.75 -7.73 -29.00
N ASP A 358 6.99 -8.43 -30.10
CA ASP A 358 7.97 -9.53 -30.15
C ASP A 358 9.38 -9.04 -29.78
N ALA A 359 9.79 -7.88 -30.30
CA ALA A 359 11.09 -7.30 -29.98
C ALA A 359 11.26 -7.00 -28.50
N GLY A 360 10.24 -6.42 -27.88
CA GLY A 360 10.25 -6.13 -26.44
C GLY A 360 10.26 -7.40 -25.60
N LEU A 361 9.35 -8.34 -25.85
CA LEU A 361 9.26 -9.58 -25.12
C LEU A 361 10.52 -10.43 -25.27
N ARG A 362 11.06 -10.50 -26.52
CA ARG A 362 12.33 -11.18 -26.81
C ARG A 362 13.49 -10.61 -25.99
N ARG A 363 13.61 -9.29 -25.90
CA ARG A 363 14.63 -8.63 -25.07
C ARG A 363 14.52 -9.07 -23.61
N LEU A 364 13.29 -9.10 -23.06
CA LEU A 364 13.06 -9.48 -21.68
C LEU A 364 13.37 -10.96 -21.42
N ALA A 365 12.99 -11.83 -22.32
CA ALA A 365 13.20 -13.26 -22.25
C ALA A 365 14.70 -13.65 -22.36
N LEU A 366 15.40 -13.10 -23.35
CA LEU A 366 16.83 -13.34 -23.54
C LEU A 366 17.65 -12.88 -22.33
N ARG A 367 17.29 -11.74 -21.72
CA ARG A 367 17.92 -11.27 -20.48
C ARG A 367 17.73 -12.22 -19.31
N ALA A 368 16.65 -12.97 -19.29
CA ALA A 368 16.37 -13.98 -18.28
C ALA A 368 16.96 -15.38 -18.60
N GLY A 369 17.67 -15.52 -19.71
CA GLY A 369 18.26 -16.78 -20.15
C GLY A 369 17.35 -17.68 -20.99
N LEU A 370 16.16 -17.20 -21.38
CA LEU A 370 15.23 -17.96 -22.24
C LEU A 370 15.55 -17.72 -23.71
N SER A 371 15.52 -18.79 -24.52
CA SER A 371 15.61 -18.68 -25.98
C SER A 371 14.30 -18.15 -26.58
N TRP A 372 14.38 -17.56 -27.78
CA TRP A 372 13.16 -17.10 -28.47
C TRP A 372 12.23 -18.27 -28.88
N ALA A 373 12.78 -19.44 -29.18
CA ALA A 373 11.99 -20.63 -29.47
C ALA A 373 11.12 -21.03 -28.25
N GLN A 374 11.70 -21.07 -27.05
CA GLN A 374 10.93 -21.31 -25.80
C GLN A 374 9.82 -20.27 -25.60
N VAL A 375 10.08 -19.00 -25.93
CA VAL A 375 9.05 -17.96 -25.85
C VAL A 375 7.92 -18.21 -26.84
N GLN A 376 8.25 -18.60 -28.08
CA GLN A 376 7.24 -18.90 -29.10
C GLN A 376 6.37 -20.10 -28.68
N ASP A 377 6.97 -21.16 -28.12
CA ASP A 377 6.25 -22.31 -27.59
C ASP A 377 5.31 -21.89 -26.44
N ALA A 378 5.82 -21.07 -25.50
CA ALA A 378 5.02 -20.54 -24.39
C ALA A 378 3.82 -19.70 -24.85
N LEU A 379 3.97 -18.93 -25.93
CA LEU A 379 2.89 -18.09 -26.46
C LEU A 379 1.77 -18.89 -27.13
N ASN A 380 2.02 -20.16 -27.49
CA ASN A 380 1.03 -21.08 -28.03
C ASN A 380 0.34 -21.92 -26.93
N ASP A 381 0.83 -21.86 -25.70
CA ASP A 381 0.24 -22.58 -24.56
C ASP A 381 -0.69 -21.65 -23.75
N GLU A 382 -1.96 -22.00 -23.67
CA GLU A 382 -2.97 -21.30 -22.87
C GLU A 382 -3.13 -21.87 -21.44
N GLY A 383 -2.37 -22.90 -21.06
CA GLY A 383 -2.42 -23.57 -19.74
C GLY A 383 -2.15 -22.64 -18.57
N TRP A 384 -1.40 -21.56 -18.79
CA TRP A 384 -1.14 -20.53 -17.79
C TRP A 384 -2.43 -19.87 -17.25
N ARG A 385 -3.53 -19.83 -18.03
CA ARG A 385 -4.81 -19.23 -17.61
C ARG A 385 -5.47 -20.03 -16.47
N ALA A 386 -5.44 -21.36 -16.58
CA ALA A 386 -5.94 -22.23 -15.52
C ALA A 386 -5.14 -22.07 -14.24
N SER A 387 -3.79 -21.96 -14.33
CA SER A 387 -2.91 -21.70 -13.19
C SER A 387 -3.17 -20.34 -12.56
N ALA A 388 -3.35 -19.29 -13.38
CA ALA A 388 -3.68 -17.94 -12.88
C ALA A 388 -5.02 -17.92 -12.14
N GLU A 389 -6.02 -18.64 -12.64
CA GLU A 389 -7.33 -18.75 -11.99
C GLU A 389 -7.25 -19.56 -10.70
N ALA A 390 -6.52 -20.69 -10.69
CA ALA A 390 -6.30 -21.47 -9.47
C ALA A 390 -5.60 -20.63 -8.37
N ASN A 391 -4.59 -19.86 -8.74
CA ASN A 391 -3.90 -18.93 -7.82
C ASN A 391 -4.87 -17.85 -7.30
N ARG A 392 -5.75 -17.32 -8.15
CA ARG A 392 -6.78 -16.35 -7.76
C ARG A 392 -7.75 -16.96 -6.73
N GLN A 393 -8.23 -18.18 -6.97
CA GLN A 393 -9.13 -18.87 -6.04
C GLN A 393 -8.42 -19.15 -4.70
N ALA A 394 -7.15 -19.58 -4.73
CA ALA A 394 -6.37 -19.79 -3.53
C ALA A 394 -6.24 -18.48 -2.72
N LEU A 395 -5.90 -17.34 -3.37
CA LEU A 395 -5.81 -16.05 -2.71
C LEU A 395 -7.16 -15.61 -2.10
N LEU A 396 -8.27 -15.81 -2.82
CA LEU A 396 -9.62 -15.53 -2.32
C LEU A 396 -9.99 -16.43 -1.13
N GLY A 397 -9.61 -17.70 -1.17
CA GLY A 397 -9.79 -18.65 -0.06
C GLY A 397 -9.06 -18.21 1.23
N HIS A 398 -7.98 -17.46 1.09
CA HIS A 398 -7.25 -16.84 2.20
C HIS A 398 -7.80 -15.45 2.61
N GLY A 399 -8.92 -15.01 2.02
CA GLY A 399 -9.56 -13.73 2.35
C GLY A 399 -8.97 -12.51 1.66
N LEU A 400 -8.07 -12.70 0.67
CA LEU A 400 -7.43 -11.61 -0.07
C LEU A 400 -7.80 -11.65 -1.55
N TRP A 401 -7.71 -10.50 -2.23
CA TRP A 401 -7.96 -10.41 -3.69
C TRP A 401 -6.93 -9.53 -4.42
N GLY A 402 -6.08 -8.85 -3.67
CA GLY A 402 -5.06 -7.91 -4.17
C GLY A 402 -3.65 -8.44 -4.06
N VAL A 403 -2.74 -7.89 -4.83
CA VAL A 403 -1.32 -8.24 -4.88
C VAL A 403 -0.44 -6.99 -4.83
N PRO A 404 0.81 -7.10 -4.32
CA PRO A 404 1.49 -8.31 -3.83
C PRO A 404 0.87 -8.83 -2.53
N ALA A 405 0.83 -10.14 -2.38
CA ALA A 405 0.47 -10.79 -1.12
C ALA A 405 1.37 -12.02 -0.90
N PHE A 406 1.56 -12.39 0.35
CA PHE A 406 2.43 -13.49 0.74
C PHE A 406 1.69 -14.45 1.65
N ARG A 407 2.08 -15.74 1.63
CA ARG A 407 1.53 -16.75 2.53
C ARG A 407 2.64 -17.64 3.09
N VAL A 408 2.65 -17.81 4.40
CA VAL A 408 3.50 -18.78 5.12
C VAL A 408 2.56 -19.66 5.96
N GLY A 409 2.45 -20.93 5.63
CA GLY A 409 1.49 -21.81 6.29
C GLY A 409 0.04 -21.28 6.17
N ALA A 410 -0.60 -21.00 7.31
CA ALA A 410 -1.94 -20.42 7.38
C ALA A 410 -1.95 -18.88 7.40
N GLN A 411 -0.81 -18.24 7.59
CA GLN A 411 -0.70 -16.79 7.71
C GLN A 411 -0.60 -16.14 6.33
N VAL A 412 -1.32 -15.02 6.14
CA VAL A 412 -1.30 -14.24 4.90
C VAL A 412 -1.01 -12.78 5.19
N PHE A 413 -0.22 -12.18 4.32
CA PHE A 413 0.27 -10.81 4.44
C PHE A 413 0.03 -10.07 3.13
N TRP A 414 -0.56 -8.88 3.18
CA TRP A 414 -0.86 -8.09 1.99
C TRP A 414 -0.04 -6.80 1.94
N GLY A 415 0.64 -6.60 0.86
CA GLY A 415 1.43 -5.40 0.60
C GLY A 415 2.93 -5.64 0.60
N GLN A 416 3.64 -4.77 -0.07
CA GLN A 416 5.11 -4.78 -0.15
C GLN A 416 5.76 -4.41 1.20
N ASP A 417 4.99 -3.89 2.13
CA ASP A 417 5.41 -3.41 3.44
C ASP A 417 5.46 -4.52 4.50
N ARG A 418 5.05 -5.75 4.17
CA ARG A 418 4.89 -6.87 5.12
C ARG A 418 5.94 -7.98 4.97
N LEU A 419 7.06 -7.76 4.25
CA LEU A 419 8.10 -8.77 4.13
C LEU A 419 8.78 -9.11 5.47
N TRP A 420 8.88 -8.14 6.38
CA TRP A 420 9.35 -8.39 7.75
C TRP A 420 8.48 -9.42 8.49
N ALA A 421 7.16 -9.34 8.32
CA ALA A 421 6.23 -10.30 8.93
C ALA A 421 6.29 -11.66 8.25
N VAL A 422 6.54 -11.71 6.94
CA VAL A 422 6.84 -12.97 6.22
C VAL A 422 8.09 -13.62 6.81
N GLN A 423 9.15 -12.85 7.04
CA GLN A 423 10.37 -13.37 7.68
C GLN A 423 10.09 -13.90 9.09
N GLN A 424 9.38 -13.15 9.92
CA GLN A 424 9.00 -13.62 11.26
C GLN A 424 8.21 -14.93 11.21
N ALA A 425 7.24 -15.02 10.28
CA ALA A 425 6.47 -16.25 10.11
C ALA A 425 7.30 -17.45 9.62
N LEU A 426 8.32 -17.20 8.79
CA LEU A 426 9.27 -18.23 8.36
C LEU A 426 10.17 -18.69 9.51
N LEU A 427 10.51 -17.83 10.43
CA LEU A 427 11.36 -18.14 11.59
C LEU A 427 10.58 -18.76 12.77
N ASP A 428 9.26 -18.59 12.83
CA ASP A 428 8.42 -19.12 13.90
C ASP A 428 8.30 -20.65 13.81
N GLU A 429 8.88 -21.36 14.77
CA GLU A 429 8.87 -22.82 14.84
C GLU A 429 7.47 -23.44 14.88
N ARG A 430 6.45 -22.70 15.34
CA ARG A 430 5.05 -23.14 15.37
C ARG A 430 4.47 -23.33 13.96
N ASN A 431 5.04 -22.71 12.94
CA ASN A 431 4.61 -22.86 11.55
C ASN A 431 5.29 -24.06 10.83
N ALA A 432 6.08 -24.87 11.55
CA ALA A 432 6.79 -26.02 11.01
C ALA A 432 5.93 -27.31 10.92
N ARG A 433 4.67 -27.25 11.36
CA ARG A 433 3.74 -28.41 11.39
C ARG A 433 2.70 -28.35 10.29
#